data_b3086c9385c27c7b999d4bc59bdfaba8
#
_entry.id   b3086c9385c27c7b999d4bc59bdfaba8
#
_cell.length_a   1.000
_cell.length_b   1.000
_cell.length_c   1.000
_cell.angle_alpha   90.00
_cell.angle_beta   90.00
_cell.angle_gamma   90.00
#
_symmetry.space_group_name_H-M   'P 1'
#
loop_
_entity.id
_entity.type
_entity.pdbx_description
1 polymer ?
#
loop_
_entity_poly.entity_id
_entity_poly.type
_entity_poly.pdbx_seq_one_letter_code
_entity_poly.pdbx_strand_id
1 'polypeptide(L)'
;SDGVSEVSYIMLETIEELHILQPGSAIHVSARTPERFLRAGCKVIRQGHGYPSVFNPDVYVQELMRQGKSLRDAREGGCSGCIEVGAFGKEAYVLTGYLNVPKILEVTLHNGVDPVSGRKVGLETGDPRGFRTYEELYAAFIRQIHYFVDMKVRVSNYIDRMFAKYAPATFLSLFIDDCIAKGKDYYNCGPRYNTTYIQCTGLGTITDSLSSLRKHVFEDKTFTMQALLDAMADNFEGHEPMRQMILNRTPFFGNDDPYADQIAVRVFDDLYDAIEGKPNTKGECFHLNMLSTTCHVYFGKVMGATPNGRLAGRAISDGTSPSHGAD
;
A
#
# COMPACT_ATOMS: atom_id res chain seq x y z
N SER A 1 -17.99 -4.45 -25.81
CA SER A 1 -18.63 -5.61 -25.21
C SER A 1 -18.08 -5.79 -23.81
N ASP A 2 -18.87 -6.33 -22.93
CA ASP A 2 -18.50 -6.59 -21.53
C ASP A 2 -17.61 -7.83 -21.36
N GLY A 3 -17.44 -8.64 -22.39
CA GLY A 3 -16.63 -9.86 -22.36
C GLY A 3 -17.26 -11.02 -21.54
N VAL A 4 -18.44 -10.83 -20.95
CA VAL A 4 -19.12 -11.89 -20.22
C VAL A 4 -19.67 -12.94 -21.18
N SER A 5 -19.36 -14.21 -20.93
CA SER A 5 -19.78 -15.35 -21.72
C SER A 5 -20.28 -16.49 -20.80
N GLU A 6 -20.84 -17.57 -21.37
CA GLU A 6 -21.22 -18.74 -20.58
C GLU A 6 -20.03 -19.32 -19.79
N VAL A 7 -18.83 -19.25 -20.33
CA VAL A 7 -17.61 -19.68 -19.61
C VAL A 7 -17.41 -18.89 -18.32
N SER A 8 -17.75 -17.59 -18.32
CA SER A 8 -17.64 -16.74 -17.12
C SER A 8 -18.56 -17.22 -15.98
N TYR A 9 -19.76 -17.71 -16.32
CA TYR A 9 -20.67 -18.30 -15.33
C TYR A 9 -20.18 -19.65 -14.83
N ILE A 10 -19.72 -20.51 -15.74
CA ILE A 10 -19.14 -21.83 -15.37
C ILE A 10 -17.95 -21.64 -14.43
N MET A 11 -17.09 -20.66 -14.68
CA MET A 11 -15.97 -20.35 -13.78
C MET A 11 -16.44 -19.93 -12.38
N LEU A 12 -17.45 -19.07 -12.29
CA LEU A 12 -17.99 -18.65 -10.99
C LEU A 12 -18.64 -19.83 -10.24
N GLU A 13 -19.41 -20.67 -10.95
CA GLU A 13 -19.99 -21.89 -10.38
C GLU A 13 -18.91 -22.85 -9.88
N THR A 14 -17.85 -23.05 -10.64
CA THR A 14 -16.69 -23.90 -10.24
C THR A 14 -16.00 -23.36 -9.00
N ILE A 15 -15.80 -22.03 -8.91
CA ILE A 15 -15.21 -21.40 -7.73
C ILE A 15 -16.12 -21.60 -6.50
N GLU A 16 -17.42 -21.45 -6.68
CA GLU A 16 -18.41 -21.66 -5.64
C GLU A 16 -18.42 -23.11 -5.13
N GLU A 17 -18.48 -24.08 -6.03
CA GLU A 17 -18.58 -25.50 -5.67
C GLU A 17 -17.31 -26.06 -5.04
N LEU A 18 -16.14 -25.69 -5.59
CA LEU A 18 -14.86 -26.25 -5.17
C LEU A 18 -14.13 -25.40 -4.13
N HIS A 19 -14.68 -24.23 -3.74
CA HIS A 19 -14.05 -23.29 -2.82
C HIS A 19 -12.62 -22.92 -3.20
N ILE A 20 -12.40 -22.62 -4.51
CA ILE A 20 -11.08 -22.35 -5.06
C ILE A 20 -10.56 -21.01 -4.52
N LEU A 21 -9.46 -21.06 -3.77
CA LEU A 21 -8.73 -19.87 -3.27
C LEU A 21 -7.52 -19.54 -4.16
N GLN A 22 -6.93 -20.53 -4.82
CA GLN A 22 -5.80 -20.37 -5.71
C GLN A 22 -5.97 -21.21 -7.00
N PRO A 23 -5.71 -20.63 -8.17
CA PRO A 23 -5.30 -19.23 -8.40
C PRO A 23 -6.40 -18.23 -8.00
N GLY A 24 -5.98 -17.05 -7.50
CA GLY A 24 -6.92 -15.98 -7.14
C GLY A 24 -7.76 -15.57 -8.36
N SER A 25 -9.06 -15.37 -8.15
CA SER A 25 -9.99 -14.98 -9.19
C SER A 25 -10.40 -13.51 -9.08
N ALA A 26 -10.69 -12.87 -10.20
CA ALA A 26 -11.16 -11.49 -10.25
C ALA A 26 -12.32 -11.36 -11.25
N ILE A 27 -13.24 -10.47 -10.97
CA ILE A 27 -14.29 -10.02 -11.89
C ILE A 27 -14.13 -8.54 -12.18
N HIS A 28 -14.29 -8.18 -13.46
CA HIS A 28 -14.26 -6.79 -13.88
C HIS A 28 -15.70 -6.28 -14.01
N VAL A 29 -16.03 -5.23 -13.29
CA VAL A 29 -17.38 -4.68 -13.20
C VAL A 29 -17.42 -3.25 -13.72
N SER A 30 -18.26 -2.99 -14.72
CA SER A 30 -18.51 -1.67 -15.29
C SER A 30 -20.02 -1.42 -15.41
N ALA A 31 -20.40 -0.22 -15.82
CA ALA A 31 -21.81 0.10 -16.12
C ALA A 31 -22.45 -0.79 -17.21
N ARG A 32 -21.64 -1.55 -17.97
CA ARG A 32 -22.11 -2.46 -19.04
C ARG A 32 -22.20 -3.91 -18.59
N THR A 33 -21.81 -4.21 -17.37
CA THR A 33 -21.82 -5.59 -16.85
C THR A 33 -23.26 -6.05 -16.64
N PRO A 34 -23.66 -7.24 -17.18
CA PRO A 34 -25.02 -7.73 -16.99
C PRO A 34 -25.33 -7.99 -15.53
N GLU A 35 -26.54 -7.59 -15.10
CA GLU A 35 -27.00 -7.78 -13.72
C GLU A 35 -26.94 -9.26 -13.29
N ARG A 36 -27.27 -10.19 -14.19
CA ARG A 36 -27.17 -11.63 -13.94
C ARG A 36 -25.74 -12.03 -13.53
N PHE A 37 -24.70 -11.44 -14.17
CA PHE A 37 -23.32 -11.74 -13.83
C PHE A 37 -22.91 -11.13 -12.48
N LEU A 38 -23.36 -9.91 -12.19
CA LEU A 38 -23.14 -9.29 -10.88
C LEU A 38 -23.73 -10.13 -9.75
N ARG A 39 -24.96 -10.61 -9.93
CA ARG A 39 -25.63 -11.49 -8.96
C ARG A 39 -24.88 -12.81 -8.76
N ALA A 40 -24.35 -13.41 -9.84
CA ALA A 40 -23.56 -14.62 -9.77
C ALA A 40 -22.23 -14.38 -9.00
N GLY A 41 -21.53 -13.27 -9.29
CA GLY A 41 -20.34 -12.89 -8.56
C GLY A 41 -20.59 -12.63 -7.07
N CYS A 42 -21.65 -11.87 -6.73
CA CYS A 42 -22.05 -11.63 -5.35
C CYS A 42 -22.44 -12.92 -4.60
N LYS A 43 -23.01 -13.91 -5.30
CA LYS A 43 -23.33 -15.21 -4.69
C LYS A 43 -22.06 -15.93 -4.21
N VAL A 44 -20.99 -15.89 -5.00
CA VAL A 44 -19.70 -16.46 -4.62
C VAL A 44 -19.05 -15.66 -3.48
N ILE A 45 -18.99 -14.32 -3.62
CA ILE A 45 -18.40 -13.44 -2.60
C ILE A 45 -19.07 -13.62 -1.22
N ARG A 46 -20.39 -13.80 -1.19
CA ARG A 46 -21.17 -14.02 0.03
C ARG A 46 -20.71 -15.24 0.83
N GLN A 47 -20.03 -16.19 0.22
CA GLN A 47 -19.50 -17.37 0.93
C GLN A 47 -18.31 -17.03 1.86
N GLY A 48 -17.74 -15.82 1.77
CA GLY A 48 -16.72 -15.34 2.69
C GLY A 48 -15.29 -15.83 2.38
N HIS A 49 -15.04 -16.35 1.17
CA HIS A 49 -13.70 -16.84 0.78
C HIS A 49 -12.74 -15.72 0.36
N GLY A 50 -13.22 -14.47 0.25
CA GLY A 50 -12.42 -13.33 -0.21
C GLY A 50 -12.24 -13.23 -1.73
N TYR A 51 -12.83 -14.13 -2.49
CA TYR A 51 -12.80 -14.16 -3.95
C TYR A 51 -14.21 -14.35 -4.53
N PRO A 52 -14.43 -13.93 -5.81
CA PRO A 52 -13.54 -13.14 -6.66
C PRO A 52 -13.37 -11.69 -6.18
N SER A 53 -12.17 -11.12 -6.40
CA SER A 53 -11.94 -9.69 -6.22
C SER A 53 -12.69 -8.88 -7.28
N VAL A 54 -13.16 -7.68 -6.95
CA VAL A 54 -13.95 -6.84 -7.85
C VAL A 54 -13.14 -5.64 -8.31
N PHE A 55 -13.01 -5.46 -9.61
CA PHE A 55 -12.26 -4.36 -10.22
C PHE A 55 -13.11 -3.53 -11.16
N ASN A 56 -12.84 -2.22 -11.19
CA ASN A 56 -13.45 -1.30 -12.13
C ASN A 56 -12.53 -1.09 -13.36
N PRO A 57 -12.86 -1.66 -14.55
CA PRO A 57 -12.04 -1.52 -15.75
C PRO A 57 -11.96 -0.08 -16.25
N ASP A 58 -12.95 0.77 -16.00
CA ASP A 58 -12.91 2.16 -16.43
C ASP A 58 -11.82 2.94 -15.67
N VAL A 59 -11.53 2.55 -14.42
CA VAL A 59 -10.49 3.14 -13.60
C VAL A 59 -9.10 2.62 -13.98
N TYR A 60 -8.92 1.29 -14.02
CA TYR A 60 -7.58 0.76 -14.28
C TYR A 60 -7.10 1.00 -15.72
N VAL A 61 -8.00 1.08 -16.71
CA VAL A 61 -7.63 1.44 -18.08
C VAL A 61 -7.09 2.87 -18.13
N GLN A 62 -7.71 3.81 -17.40
CA GLN A 62 -7.20 5.17 -17.30
C GLN A 62 -5.84 5.22 -16.62
N GLU A 63 -5.65 4.45 -15.56
CA GLU A 63 -4.37 4.37 -14.84
C GLU A 63 -3.26 3.82 -15.75
N LEU A 64 -3.50 2.72 -16.45
CA LEU A 64 -2.55 2.16 -17.41
C LEU A 64 -2.19 3.13 -18.54
N MET A 65 -3.15 3.92 -19.01
CA MET A 65 -2.88 4.98 -19.99
C MET A 65 -2.04 6.14 -19.41
N ARG A 66 -2.27 6.53 -18.16
CA ARG A 66 -1.42 7.53 -17.46
C ARG A 66 0.02 7.06 -17.33
N GLN A 67 0.21 5.76 -17.11
CA GLN A 67 1.53 5.11 -17.10
C GLN A 67 2.14 4.95 -18.51
N GLY A 68 1.55 5.51 -19.57
CA GLY A 68 2.09 5.52 -20.93
C GLY A 68 1.71 4.32 -21.80
N LYS A 69 0.82 3.44 -21.36
CA LYS A 69 0.36 2.30 -22.17
C LYS A 69 -0.64 2.74 -23.23
N SER A 70 -0.64 2.05 -24.38
CA SER A 70 -1.63 2.32 -25.42
C SER A 70 -3.04 1.96 -24.93
N LEU A 71 -4.08 2.64 -25.41
CA LEU A 71 -5.47 2.32 -25.08
C LEU A 71 -5.82 0.84 -25.39
N ARG A 72 -5.24 0.30 -26.49
CA ARG A 72 -5.43 -1.10 -26.86
C ARG A 72 -4.83 -2.01 -25.78
N ASP A 73 -3.57 -1.81 -25.42
CA ASP A 73 -2.88 -2.66 -24.45
C ASP A 73 -3.49 -2.54 -23.04
N ALA A 74 -3.94 -1.34 -22.68
CA ALA A 74 -4.66 -1.12 -21.43
C ALA A 74 -6.01 -1.86 -21.37
N ARG A 75 -6.76 -1.92 -22.49
CA ARG A 75 -8.03 -2.66 -22.58
C ARG A 75 -7.86 -4.17 -22.67
N GLU A 76 -6.75 -4.63 -23.22
CA GLU A 76 -6.37 -6.06 -23.26
C GLU A 76 -5.69 -6.51 -21.96
N GLY A 77 -5.47 -5.58 -21.04
CA GLY A 77 -4.95 -5.81 -19.69
C GLY A 77 -6.02 -6.12 -18.67
N GLY A 78 -5.61 -6.09 -17.43
CA GLY A 78 -6.50 -6.31 -16.29
C GLY A 78 -5.74 -6.45 -14.99
N CYS A 79 -6.44 -6.94 -13.97
CA CYS A 79 -5.85 -7.21 -12.67
C CYS A 79 -5.16 -8.58 -12.66
N SER A 80 -4.00 -8.64 -12.01
CA SER A 80 -3.23 -9.84 -11.75
C SER A 80 -2.91 -9.90 -10.26
N GLY A 81 -2.97 -11.08 -9.69
CA GLY A 81 -2.70 -11.26 -8.26
C GLY A 81 -3.75 -10.62 -7.36
N CYS A 82 -3.38 -9.59 -6.62
CA CYS A 82 -4.25 -8.96 -5.62
C CYS A 82 -4.94 -7.70 -6.14
N ILE A 83 -4.15 -6.67 -6.48
CA ILE A 83 -4.66 -5.37 -6.97
C ILE A 83 -3.82 -4.82 -8.12
N GLU A 84 -2.76 -5.50 -8.49
CA GLU A 84 -1.85 -5.05 -9.54
C GLU A 84 -2.56 -5.10 -10.89
N VAL A 85 -2.55 -3.99 -11.60
CA VAL A 85 -3.10 -3.89 -12.95
C VAL A 85 -1.98 -3.74 -13.97
N GLY A 86 -2.13 -4.39 -15.12
CA GLY A 86 -1.09 -4.38 -16.15
C GLY A 86 -1.59 -4.81 -17.52
N ALA A 87 -0.75 -4.64 -18.54
CA ALA A 87 -1.00 -5.08 -19.90
C ALA A 87 -0.61 -6.55 -20.04
N PHE A 88 -1.59 -7.44 -20.06
CA PHE A 88 -1.37 -8.90 -20.07
C PHE A 88 -0.51 -9.36 -21.26
N GLY A 89 0.50 -10.18 -20.95
CA GLY A 89 1.44 -10.70 -21.93
C GLY A 89 2.39 -9.66 -22.54
N LYS A 90 2.39 -8.41 -22.07
CA LYS A 90 3.17 -7.31 -22.66
C LYS A 90 4.01 -6.56 -21.64
N GLU A 91 3.81 -6.83 -20.37
CA GLU A 91 4.38 -6.06 -19.28
C GLU A 91 5.10 -6.92 -18.25
N ALA A 92 6.25 -6.41 -17.80
CA ALA A 92 6.82 -6.80 -16.52
C ALA A 92 6.39 -5.78 -15.48
N TYR A 93 5.47 -6.15 -14.59
CA TYR A 93 5.15 -5.34 -13.42
C TYR A 93 5.72 -6.04 -12.17
N VAL A 94 6.83 -5.49 -11.71
CA VAL A 94 7.64 -6.11 -10.67
C VAL A 94 7.36 -5.45 -9.33
N LEU A 95 6.96 -6.26 -8.36
CA LEU A 95 6.76 -5.83 -6.98
C LEU A 95 8.09 -5.91 -6.23
N THR A 96 8.67 -4.77 -5.86
CA THR A 96 10.01 -4.73 -5.23
C THR A 96 9.97 -4.81 -3.71
N GLY A 97 8.80 -5.08 -3.14
CA GLY A 97 8.57 -5.23 -1.71
C GLY A 97 7.92 -4.01 -1.07
N TYR A 98 7.82 -4.06 0.24
CA TYR A 98 6.92 -3.25 1.04
C TYR A 98 7.63 -2.10 1.76
N LEU A 99 6.89 -1.02 2.02
CA LEU A 99 7.30 0.09 2.86
C LEU A 99 6.35 0.21 4.06
N ASN A 100 6.87 0.11 5.27
CA ASN A 100 6.10 0.27 6.50
C ASN A 100 5.96 1.76 6.82
N VAL A 101 4.87 2.39 6.37
CA VAL A 101 4.67 3.84 6.53
C VAL A 101 4.53 4.26 8.00
N PRO A 102 3.76 3.55 8.86
CA PRO A 102 3.72 3.84 10.29
C PRO A 102 5.07 3.76 10.99
N LYS A 103 5.97 2.84 10.57
CA LYS A 103 7.33 2.75 11.11
C LYS A 103 8.15 4.01 10.83
N ILE A 104 7.91 4.65 9.69
CA ILE A 104 8.59 5.91 9.34
C ILE A 104 8.18 7.03 10.33
N LEU A 105 6.91 7.09 10.72
CA LEU A 105 6.47 8.01 11.76
C LEU A 105 7.09 7.68 13.12
N GLU A 106 7.15 6.40 13.49
CA GLU A 106 7.81 5.96 14.73
C GLU A 106 9.26 6.43 14.77
N VAL A 107 10.00 6.25 13.68
CA VAL A 107 11.38 6.74 13.55
C VAL A 107 11.45 8.28 13.59
N THR A 108 10.47 8.98 13.01
CA THR A 108 10.37 10.44 13.09
C THR A 108 10.18 10.92 14.52
N LEU A 109 9.30 10.28 15.28
CA LEU A 109 9.02 10.58 16.68
C LEU A 109 10.20 10.26 17.63
N HIS A 110 11.23 9.57 17.12
CA HIS A 110 12.46 9.26 17.83
C HIS A 110 13.72 9.85 17.15
N ASN A 111 13.53 10.95 16.38
CA ASN A 111 14.61 11.69 15.73
C ASN A 111 15.59 10.80 14.94
N GLY A 112 15.06 9.88 14.15
CA GLY A 112 15.84 8.99 13.28
C GLY A 112 16.27 7.67 13.92
N VAL A 113 15.95 7.43 15.19
CA VAL A 113 16.24 6.19 15.90
C VAL A 113 15.04 5.25 15.86
N ASP A 114 15.26 3.99 15.59
CA ASP A 114 14.26 2.95 15.80
C ASP A 114 14.21 2.57 17.29
N PRO A 115 13.11 2.84 18.01
CA PRO A 115 13.06 2.61 19.46
C PRO A 115 13.11 1.12 19.83
N VAL A 116 12.70 0.23 18.94
CA VAL A 116 12.71 -1.23 19.19
C VAL A 116 14.12 -1.80 19.15
N SER A 117 14.92 -1.40 18.18
CA SER A 117 16.30 -1.89 18.03
C SER A 117 17.38 -0.98 18.64
N GLY A 118 17.02 0.25 19.02
CA GLY A 118 17.96 1.28 19.50
C GLY A 118 18.92 1.81 18.42
N ARG A 119 18.70 1.45 17.14
CA ARG A 119 19.62 1.83 16.05
C ARG A 119 19.15 3.10 15.36
N LYS A 120 20.12 3.95 14.98
CA LYS A 120 19.85 5.06 14.07
C LYS A 120 19.66 4.51 12.66
N VAL A 121 18.44 4.64 12.14
CA VAL A 121 18.04 4.10 10.83
C VAL A 121 17.55 5.19 9.88
N GLY A 122 17.15 6.34 10.40
CA GLY A 122 16.63 7.47 9.63
C GLY A 122 17.45 8.74 9.79
N LEU A 123 16.92 9.84 9.26
CA LEU A 123 17.48 11.19 9.40
C LEU A 123 17.23 11.76 10.81
N GLU A 124 18.11 12.62 11.27
CA GLU A 124 17.81 13.52 12.39
C GLU A 124 16.92 14.66 11.88
N THR A 125 15.61 14.53 12.06
CA THR A 125 14.65 15.49 11.58
C THR A 125 14.21 16.50 12.65
N GLY A 126 14.71 16.36 13.85
CA GLY A 126 14.43 17.18 15.02
C GLY A 126 13.78 16.38 16.14
N ASP A 127 13.95 16.86 17.38
CA ASP A 127 13.27 16.29 18.54
C ASP A 127 11.77 16.62 18.45
N PRO A 128 10.87 15.63 18.47
CA PRO A 128 9.44 15.88 18.34
C PRO A 128 8.85 16.75 19.44
N ARG A 129 9.48 16.78 20.61
CA ARG A 129 9.11 17.64 21.75
C ARG A 129 9.33 19.12 21.48
N GLY A 130 10.20 19.44 20.51
CA GLY A 130 10.49 20.81 20.11
C GLY A 130 9.56 21.36 19.02
N PHE A 131 8.75 20.52 18.37
CA PHE A 131 7.81 20.96 17.33
C PHE A 131 6.67 21.77 17.96
N ARG A 132 6.43 22.95 17.42
CA ARG A 132 5.40 23.88 17.91
C ARG A 132 4.07 23.73 17.19
N THR A 133 4.11 23.19 15.96
CA THR A 133 2.95 23.02 15.09
C THR A 133 2.90 21.62 14.52
N TYR A 134 1.70 21.18 14.17
CA TYR A 134 1.49 19.93 13.46
C TYR A 134 2.27 19.90 12.11
N GLU A 135 2.35 21.04 11.42
CA GLU A 135 3.04 21.13 10.14
C GLU A 135 4.55 20.93 10.26
N GLU A 136 5.17 21.35 11.36
CA GLU A 136 6.60 21.07 11.62
C GLU A 136 6.85 19.57 11.79
N LEU A 137 5.99 18.88 12.55
CA LEU A 137 6.04 17.43 12.69
C LEU A 137 5.81 16.73 11.34
N TYR A 138 4.77 17.14 10.63
CA TYR A 138 4.42 16.56 9.33
C TYR A 138 5.56 16.73 8.33
N ALA A 139 6.17 17.91 8.24
CA ALA A 139 7.33 18.15 7.39
C ALA A 139 8.54 17.28 7.77
N ALA A 140 8.75 17.02 9.06
CA ALA A 140 9.78 16.08 9.52
C ALA A 140 9.49 14.65 9.05
N PHE A 141 8.24 14.21 9.14
CA PHE A 141 7.78 12.92 8.66
C PHE A 141 7.97 12.76 7.14
N ILE A 142 7.62 13.78 6.35
CA ILE A 142 7.80 13.75 4.89
C ILE A 142 9.29 13.68 4.50
N ARG A 143 10.17 14.39 5.21
CA ARG A 143 11.62 14.22 4.98
C ARG A 143 12.09 12.79 5.22
N GLN A 144 11.56 12.11 6.24
CA GLN A 144 11.85 10.69 6.47
C GLN A 144 11.31 9.80 5.35
N ILE A 145 10.08 10.05 4.86
CA ILE A 145 9.50 9.34 3.73
C ILE A 145 10.44 9.39 2.53
N HIS A 146 10.85 10.58 2.10
CA HIS A 146 11.77 10.74 0.97
C HIS A 146 13.08 9.97 1.18
N TYR A 147 13.66 10.03 2.38
CA TYR A 147 14.87 9.30 2.70
C TYR A 147 14.71 7.78 2.54
N PHE A 148 13.64 7.21 3.11
CA PHE A 148 13.40 5.77 3.04
C PHE A 148 12.99 5.32 1.64
N VAL A 149 12.23 6.13 0.90
CA VAL A 149 11.89 5.86 -0.50
C VAL A 149 13.14 5.86 -1.38
N ASP A 150 14.03 6.84 -1.23
CA ASP A 150 15.28 6.90 -2.00
C ASP A 150 16.20 5.71 -1.70
N MET A 151 16.26 5.29 -0.45
CA MET A 151 17.00 4.07 -0.06
C MET A 151 16.35 2.84 -0.69
N LYS A 152 15.02 2.72 -0.62
CA LYS A 152 14.23 1.62 -1.20
C LYS A 152 14.45 1.52 -2.70
N VAL A 153 14.37 2.62 -3.44
CA VAL A 153 14.61 2.66 -4.89
C VAL A 153 16.01 2.19 -5.24
N ARG A 154 17.03 2.67 -4.53
CA ARG A 154 18.44 2.24 -4.76
C ARG A 154 18.63 0.74 -4.54
N VAL A 155 18.10 0.21 -3.44
CA VAL A 155 18.19 -1.22 -3.11
C VAL A 155 17.41 -2.06 -4.12
N SER A 156 16.19 -1.64 -4.47
CA SER A 156 15.36 -2.34 -5.47
C SER A 156 16.04 -2.38 -6.83
N ASN A 157 16.62 -1.28 -7.28
CA ASN A 157 17.37 -1.21 -8.54
C ASN A 157 18.61 -2.12 -8.52
N TYR A 158 19.28 -2.26 -7.36
CA TYR A 158 20.38 -3.19 -7.22
C TYR A 158 19.91 -4.65 -7.34
N ILE A 159 18.83 -5.00 -6.64
CA ILE A 159 18.23 -6.33 -6.67
C ILE A 159 17.76 -6.69 -8.09
N ASP A 160 17.09 -5.78 -8.80
CA ASP A 160 16.65 -5.98 -10.19
C ASP A 160 17.82 -6.35 -11.12
N ARG A 161 18.95 -5.66 -10.98
CA ARG A 161 20.17 -5.99 -11.75
C ARG A 161 20.72 -7.39 -11.41
N MET A 162 20.60 -7.80 -10.15
CA MET A 162 21.02 -9.14 -9.72
C MET A 162 20.10 -10.20 -10.33
N PHE A 163 18.78 -10.00 -10.34
CA PHE A 163 17.85 -10.90 -11.02
C PHE A 163 18.13 -10.99 -12.52
N ALA A 164 18.28 -9.87 -13.21
CA ALA A 164 18.60 -9.83 -14.62
C ALA A 164 19.87 -10.61 -14.97
N LYS A 165 20.88 -10.61 -14.07
CA LYS A 165 22.17 -11.25 -14.31
C LYS A 165 22.22 -12.72 -13.90
N TYR A 166 21.63 -13.07 -12.74
CA TYR A 166 21.86 -14.38 -12.10
C TYR A 166 20.63 -15.28 -12.08
N ALA A 167 19.43 -14.72 -12.27
CA ALA A 167 18.19 -15.47 -12.25
C ALA A 167 17.23 -15.02 -13.36
N PRO A 168 17.64 -15.08 -14.64
CA PRO A 168 16.78 -14.70 -15.76
C PRO A 168 15.54 -15.59 -15.84
N ALA A 169 14.41 -15.00 -16.23
CA ALA A 169 13.14 -15.69 -16.41
C ALA A 169 12.95 -16.14 -17.87
N THR A 170 13.86 -16.97 -18.38
CA THR A 170 13.93 -17.34 -19.80
C THR A 170 12.65 -17.99 -20.33
N PHE A 171 12.03 -18.89 -19.56
CA PHE A 171 10.78 -19.53 -19.96
C PHE A 171 9.62 -18.53 -20.02
N LEU A 172 9.48 -17.67 -19.01
CA LEU A 172 8.47 -16.61 -19.01
C LEU A 172 8.65 -15.65 -20.19
N SER A 173 9.90 -15.33 -20.53
CA SER A 173 10.25 -14.45 -21.66
C SER A 173 9.74 -14.94 -23.01
N LEU A 174 9.46 -16.23 -23.18
CA LEU A 174 8.87 -16.78 -24.41
C LEU A 174 7.39 -16.38 -24.60
N PHE A 175 6.69 -16.04 -23.53
CA PHE A 175 5.26 -15.73 -23.54
C PHE A 175 4.96 -14.22 -23.42
N ILE A 176 6.00 -13.41 -23.26
CA ILE A 176 5.83 -11.96 -23.10
C ILE A 176 6.28 -11.25 -24.39
N ASP A 177 5.38 -10.44 -24.91
CA ASP A 177 5.59 -9.66 -26.14
C ASP A 177 6.89 -8.85 -26.05
N ASP A 178 7.56 -8.79 -27.20
CA ASP A 178 8.80 -8.07 -27.47
C ASP A 178 10.09 -8.72 -26.90
N CYS A 179 10.00 -9.66 -25.94
CA CYS A 179 11.19 -10.30 -25.37
C CYS A 179 12.03 -11.02 -26.43
N ILE A 180 11.39 -11.84 -27.26
CA ILE A 180 12.07 -12.57 -28.36
C ILE A 180 12.60 -11.58 -29.40
N ALA A 181 11.77 -10.64 -29.83
CA ALA A 181 12.15 -9.66 -30.85
C ALA A 181 13.34 -8.79 -30.43
N LYS A 182 13.40 -8.45 -29.14
CA LYS A 182 14.51 -7.66 -28.54
C LYS A 182 15.72 -8.54 -28.18
N GLY A 183 15.58 -9.87 -28.13
CA GLY A 183 16.58 -10.78 -27.60
C GLY A 183 16.92 -10.51 -26.13
N LYS A 184 15.93 -10.12 -25.32
CA LYS A 184 16.09 -9.72 -23.92
C LYS A 184 15.15 -10.47 -23.00
N ASP A 185 15.66 -10.79 -21.82
CA ASP A 185 14.89 -11.45 -20.77
C ASP A 185 13.86 -10.51 -20.12
N TYR A 186 12.82 -11.12 -19.52
CA TYR A 186 11.75 -10.45 -18.77
C TYR A 186 12.28 -9.45 -17.74
N TYR A 187 13.32 -9.79 -16.98
CA TYR A 187 13.95 -8.89 -16.01
C TYR A 187 14.94 -7.90 -16.61
N ASN A 188 15.27 -8.01 -17.90
CA ASN A 188 16.28 -7.20 -18.58
C ASN A 188 15.72 -6.40 -19.76
N CYS A 189 14.66 -5.62 -19.53
CA CYS A 189 14.01 -4.76 -20.53
C CYS A 189 13.44 -5.52 -21.74
N GLY A 190 13.11 -6.81 -21.62
CA GLY A 190 12.52 -7.61 -22.68
C GLY A 190 11.08 -7.18 -23.01
N PRO A 191 10.18 -7.10 -22.04
CA PRO A 191 8.78 -6.73 -22.26
C PRO A 191 8.61 -5.38 -22.93
N ARG A 192 7.41 -5.15 -23.49
CA ARG A 192 7.03 -3.86 -24.08
C ARG A 192 7.00 -2.78 -23.02
N TYR A 193 6.40 -3.05 -21.87
CA TYR A 193 6.30 -2.19 -20.68
C TYR A 193 7.04 -2.83 -19.50
N ASN A 194 7.69 -2.00 -18.67
CA ASN A 194 8.58 -2.45 -17.60
C ASN A 194 8.33 -1.70 -16.30
N THR A 195 7.15 -1.87 -15.76
CA THR A 195 6.68 -1.21 -14.55
C THR A 195 7.29 -1.81 -13.28
N THR A 196 7.57 -0.98 -12.29
CA THR A 196 8.07 -1.40 -10.98
C THR A 196 7.22 -0.74 -9.88
N TYR A 197 6.75 -1.52 -8.91
CA TYR A 197 5.92 -1.01 -7.82
C TYR A 197 6.63 -1.06 -6.47
N ILE A 198 6.41 0.00 -5.66
CA ILE A 198 6.67 0.00 -4.22
C ILE A 198 5.31 -0.11 -3.51
N GLN A 199 5.17 -1.11 -2.66
CA GLN A 199 3.95 -1.37 -1.92
C GLN A 199 3.99 -0.70 -0.56
N CYS A 200 3.18 0.33 -0.36
CA CYS A 200 3.05 1.03 0.92
C CYS A 200 1.98 0.37 1.78
N THR A 201 2.25 0.24 3.08
CA THR A 201 1.41 -0.49 4.03
C THR A 201 1.08 0.37 5.23
N GLY A 202 -0.16 0.30 5.70
CA GLY A 202 -0.58 0.91 6.96
C GLY A 202 -1.19 2.29 6.84
N LEU A 203 -1.90 2.61 5.73
CA LEU A 203 -2.53 3.92 5.51
C LEU A 203 -3.49 4.30 6.66
N GLY A 204 -4.37 3.39 7.10
CA GLY A 204 -5.27 3.67 8.22
C GLY A 204 -4.50 3.98 9.51
N THR A 205 -3.52 3.15 9.86
CA THR A 205 -2.73 3.37 11.08
C THR A 205 -1.94 4.67 11.07
N ILE A 206 -1.33 5.05 9.93
CA ILE A 206 -0.61 6.34 9.85
C ILE A 206 -1.56 7.52 9.88
N THR A 207 -2.69 7.44 9.21
CA THR A 207 -3.72 8.48 9.22
C THR A 207 -4.25 8.73 10.62
N ASP A 208 -4.64 7.66 11.32
CA ASP A 208 -5.15 7.72 12.69
C ASP A 208 -4.09 8.24 13.68
N SER A 209 -2.83 7.85 13.48
CA SER A 209 -1.73 8.34 14.30
C SER A 209 -1.49 9.85 14.12
N LEU A 210 -1.53 10.33 12.88
CA LEU A 210 -1.39 11.75 12.56
C LEU A 210 -2.62 12.54 13.03
N SER A 211 -3.83 11.98 12.89
CA SER A 211 -5.08 12.56 13.41
C SER A 211 -5.01 12.74 14.92
N SER A 212 -4.57 11.70 15.64
CA SER A 212 -4.38 11.75 17.09
C SER A 212 -3.36 12.82 17.52
N LEU A 213 -2.20 12.83 16.87
CA LEU A 213 -1.16 13.84 17.15
C LEU A 213 -1.65 15.25 16.88
N ARG A 214 -2.27 15.48 15.72
CA ARG A 214 -2.83 16.79 15.35
C ARG A 214 -3.84 17.27 16.38
N LYS A 215 -4.83 16.44 16.71
CA LYS A 215 -5.91 16.79 17.62
C LYS A 215 -5.41 16.99 19.04
N HIS A 216 -4.79 15.97 19.63
CA HIS A 216 -4.55 15.96 21.08
C HIS A 216 -3.29 16.69 21.51
N VAL A 217 -2.24 16.73 20.66
CA VAL A 217 -0.96 17.37 21.01
C VAL A 217 -0.93 18.83 20.54
N PHE A 218 -1.38 19.10 19.30
CA PHE A 218 -1.19 20.42 18.70
C PHE A 218 -2.42 21.32 18.79
N GLU A 219 -3.63 20.81 18.56
CA GLU A 219 -4.87 21.61 18.56
C GLU A 219 -5.46 21.73 19.96
N ASP A 220 -5.96 20.63 20.53
CA ASP A 220 -6.64 20.63 21.84
C ASP A 220 -5.66 20.70 23.01
N LYS A 221 -4.38 20.37 22.79
CA LYS A 221 -3.31 20.34 23.82
C LYS A 221 -3.71 19.54 25.06
N THR A 222 -4.42 18.43 24.84
CA THR A 222 -4.93 17.56 25.89
C THR A 222 -3.79 16.91 26.69
N PHE A 223 -2.69 16.60 26.01
CA PHE A 223 -1.44 16.14 26.61
C PHE A 223 -0.23 16.64 25.79
N THR A 224 0.93 16.64 26.43
CA THR A 224 2.16 17.06 25.79
C THR A 224 2.73 15.92 24.92
N MET A 225 3.56 16.27 23.95
CA MET A 225 4.31 15.27 23.16
C MET A 225 5.13 14.34 24.07
N GLN A 226 5.77 14.88 25.12
CA GLN A 226 6.54 14.07 26.08
C GLN A 226 5.63 13.03 26.75
N ALA A 227 4.48 13.43 27.28
CA ALA A 227 3.57 12.51 27.97
C ALA A 227 3.06 11.40 27.03
N LEU A 228 2.81 11.72 25.75
CA LEU A 228 2.42 10.72 24.77
C LEU A 228 3.56 9.73 24.48
N LEU A 229 4.78 10.24 24.29
CA LEU A 229 5.95 9.40 24.03
C LEU A 229 6.25 8.46 25.22
N ASP A 230 6.13 8.95 26.45
CA ASP A 230 6.29 8.14 27.67
C ASP A 230 5.22 7.04 27.74
N ALA A 231 3.95 7.39 27.51
CA ALA A 231 2.86 6.43 27.49
C ALA A 231 3.04 5.36 26.38
N MET A 232 3.54 5.74 25.21
CA MET A 232 3.84 4.79 24.14
C MET A 232 5.04 3.88 24.49
N ALA A 233 6.07 4.42 25.13
CA ALA A 233 7.22 3.64 25.59
C ALA A 233 6.81 2.57 26.61
N ASP A 234 5.87 2.90 27.51
CA ASP A 234 5.26 2.00 28.47
C ASP A 234 4.15 1.11 27.86
N ASN A 235 3.99 1.13 26.53
CA ASN A 235 2.91 0.41 25.84
C ASN A 235 1.51 0.73 26.41
N PHE A 236 1.32 1.96 26.86
CA PHE A 236 0.16 2.48 27.57
C PHE A 236 -0.15 1.81 28.93
N GLU A 237 0.74 0.96 29.45
CA GLU A 237 0.60 0.42 30.81
C GLU A 237 0.68 1.55 31.84
N GLY A 238 -0.32 1.65 32.70
CA GLY A 238 -0.47 2.79 33.62
C GLY A 238 -1.01 4.08 33.00
N HIS A 239 -1.18 4.12 31.69
CA HIS A 239 -1.68 5.29 30.93
C HIS A 239 -3.04 5.01 30.25
N GLU A 240 -3.82 4.04 30.77
CA GLU A 240 -5.09 3.63 30.16
C GLU A 240 -6.10 4.78 29.96
N PRO A 241 -6.24 5.78 30.87
CA PRO A 241 -7.13 6.92 30.62
C PRO A 241 -6.74 7.71 29.38
N MET A 242 -5.43 7.92 29.12
CA MET A 242 -4.93 8.58 27.91
C MET A 242 -5.26 7.74 26.68
N ARG A 243 -5.00 6.45 26.72
CA ARG A 243 -5.30 5.52 25.62
C ARG A 243 -6.80 5.52 25.29
N GLN A 244 -7.67 5.43 26.29
CA GLN A 244 -9.13 5.49 26.09
C GLN A 244 -9.58 6.84 25.53
N MET A 245 -8.95 7.93 25.92
CA MET A 245 -9.22 9.25 25.34
C MET A 245 -8.86 9.27 23.85
N ILE A 246 -7.69 8.74 23.48
CA ILE A 246 -7.28 8.61 22.07
C ILE A 246 -8.31 7.79 21.30
N LEU A 247 -8.64 6.60 21.77
CA LEU A 247 -9.55 5.68 21.08
C LEU A 247 -10.98 6.23 20.90
N ASN A 248 -11.46 7.03 21.83
CA ASN A 248 -12.86 7.48 21.84
C ASN A 248 -13.05 8.92 21.32
N ARG A 249 -11.99 9.72 21.18
CA ARG A 249 -12.12 11.14 20.82
C ARG A 249 -11.31 11.56 19.60
N THR A 250 -10.48 10.70 19.06
CA THR A 250 -9.78 10.97 17.81
C THR A 250 -10.71 10.70 16.64
N PRO A 251 -10.85 11.61 15.66
CA PRO A 251 -11.43 11.27 14.37
C PRO A 251 -10.56 10.25 13.66
N PHE A 252 -11.10 9.07 13.41
CA PHE A 252 -10.40 7.98 12.75
C PHE A 252 -10.84 7.83 11.30
N PHE A 253 -9.91 7.39 10.45
CA PHE A 253 -10.11 7.10 9.04
C PHE A 253 -11.14 6.00 8.83
N GLY A 254 -12.00 6.18 7.84
CA GLY A 254 -13.03 5.21 7.45
C GLY A 254 -14.40 5.43 8.11
N ASN A 255 -14.62 6.58 8.76
CA ASN A 255 -15.88 6.93 9.41
C ASN A 255 -16.55 8.16 8.77
N ASP A 256 -16.27 8.42 7.49
CA ASP A 256 -16.79 9.58 6.74
C ASP A 256 -16.54 10.92 7.48
N ASP A 257 -15.37 11.03 8.13
CA ASP A 257 -14.95 12.23 8.84
C ASP A 257 -13.89 12.98 8.04
N PRO A 258 -14.22 14.17 7.47
CA PRO A 258 -13.28 14.94 6.68
C PRO A 258 -11.96 15.28 7.38
N TYR A 259 -11.95 15.33 8.73
CA TYR A 259 -10.76 15.60 9.50
C TYR A 259 -9.68 14.51 9.32
N ALA A 260 -10.09 13.26 9.38
CA ALA A 260 -9.19 12.10 9.18
C ALA A 260 -8.96 11.83 7.71
N ASP A 261 -10.02 11.88 6.88
CA ASP A 261 -9.95 11.53 5.46
C ASP A 261 -9.02 12.45 4.67
N GLN A 262 -9.00 13.76 4.99
CA GLN A 262 -8.05 14.70 4.39
C GLN A 262 -6.60 14.40 4.75
N ILE A 263 -6.34 13.84 5.95
CA ILE A 263 -4.99 13.38 6.32
C ILE A 263 -4.61 12.17 5.48
N ALA A 264 -5.53 11.22 5.26
CA ALA A 264 -5.29 10.05 4.42
C ALA A 264 -4.95 10.45 2.97
N VAL A 265 -5.74 11.37 2.39
CA VAL A 265 -5.50 11.93 1.06
C VAL A 265 -4.12 12.57 0.98
N ARG A 266 -3.80 13.45 1.95
CA ARG A 266 -2.50 14.13 1.99
C ARG A 266 -1.32 13.16 2.09
N VAL A 267 -1.42 12.15 2.96
CA VAL A 267 -0.37 11.12 3.10
C VAL A 267 -0.21 10.33 1.80
N PHE A 268 -1.32 9.99 1.14
CA PHE A 268 -1.28 9.30 -0.15
C PHE A 268 -0.60 10.14 -1.22
N ASP A 269 -0.97 11.43 -1.33
CA ASP A 269 -0.39 12.35 -2.31
C ASP A 269 1.12 12.53 -2.08
N ASP A 270 1.55 12.72 -0.84
CA ASP A 270 2.97 12.85 -0.50
C ASP A 270 3.77 11.55 -0.76
N LEU A 271 3.17 10.37 -0.55
CA LEU A 271 3.76 9.07 -0.93
C LEU A 271 3.85 8.93 -2.45
N TYR A 272 2.82 9.34 -3.16
CA TYR A 272 2.78 9.36 -4.62
C TYR A 272 3.90 10.25 -5.16
N ASP A 273 4.00 11.49 -4.71
CA ASP A 273 5.04 12.42 -5.12
C ASP A 273 6.46 11.93 -4.78
N ALA A 274 6.62 11.21 -3.69
CA ALA A 274 7.91 10.64 -3.30
C ALA A 274 8.35 9.46 -4.18
N ILE A 275 7.42 8.67 -4.72
CA ILE A 275 7.68 7.41 -5.42
C ILE A 275 7.57 7.55 -6.92
N GLU A 276 6.49 8.21 -7.39
CA GLU A 276 6.09 8.22 -8.78
C GLU A 276 7.18 8.80 -9.69
N GLY A 277 7.41 8.15 -10.80
CA GLY A 277 8.37 8.61 -11.81
C GLY A 277 9.85 8.41 -11.45
N LYS A 278 10.20 7.85 -10.30
CA LYS A 278 11.61 7.52 -10.01
C LYS A 278 12.10 6.43 -10.96
N PRO A 279 13.30 6.59 -11.57
CA PRO A 279 13.75 5.68 -12.61
C PRO A 279 14.05 4.28 -12.08
N ASN A 280 13.57 3.25 -12.78
CA ASN A 280 13.95 1.87 -12.57
C ASN A 280 15.13 1.45 -13.47
N THR A 281 15.57 0.20 -13.37
CA THR A 281 16.70 -0.33 -14.16
C THR A 281 16.30 -0.74 -15.57
N LYS A 282 15.01 -0.69 -15.90
CA LYS A 282 14.44 -1.26 -17.14
C LYS A 282 13.97 -0.19 -18.14
N GLY A 283 14.32 1.09 -17.88
CA GLY A 283 14.02 2.21 -18.78
C GLY A 283 12.66 2.87 -18.55
N GLU A 284 11.94 2.45 -17.51
CA GLU A 284 10.69 3.08 -17.04
C GLU A 284 10.84 3.52 -15.58
N CYS A 285 9.79 3.57 -14.81
CA CYS A 285 9.83 4.15 -13.47
C CYS A 285 9.13 3.28 -12.41
N PHE A 286 9.28 3.73 -11.16
CA PHE A 286 8.55 3.22 -10.02
C PHE A 286 7.17 3.87 -9.94
N HIS A 287 6.20 3.09 -9.47
CA HIS A 287 4.83 3.50 -9.18
C HIS A 287 4.45 3.09 -7.76
N LEU A 288 3.53 3.85 -7.16
CA LEU A 288 2.96 3.58 -5.85
C LEU A 288 1.90 2.48 -5.96
N ASN A 289 1.90 1.57 -4.99
CA ASN A 289 0.82 0.62 -4.75
C ASN A 289 0.50 0.56 -3.24
N MET A 290 -0.79 0.54 -2.88
CA MET A 290 -1.25 0.45 -1.49
C MET A 290 -1.73 -0.95 -1.18
N LEU A 291 -0.79 -1.88 -1.03
CA LEU A 291 -1.07 -3.29 -0.77
C LEU A 291 -0.15 -3.82 0.32
N SER A 292 -0.67 -4.58 1.24
CA SER A 292 0.12 -5.18 2.32
C SER A 292 0.24 -6.70 2.27
N THR A 293 -0.63 -7.40 1.53
CA THR A 293 -0.79 -8.87 1.66
C THR A 293 -0.91 -9.27 3.14
N THR A 294 0.09 -9.93 3.72
CA THR A 294 0.18 -10.22 5.17
C THR A 294 1.26 -9.43 5.89
N CYS A 295 1.98 -8.54 5.18
CA CYS A 295 3.09 -7.78 5.76
C CYS A 295 2.66 -6.85 6.89
N HIS A 296 1.41 -6.36 6.88
CA HIS A 296 0.87 -5.54 7.97
C HIS A 296 0.96 -6.22 9.34
N VAL A 297 0.83 -7.54 9.40
CA VAL A 297 0.99 -8.32 10.63
C VAL A 297 2.46 -8.33 11.07
N TYR A 298 3.38 -8.62 10.14
CA TYR A 298 4.82 -8.68 10.46
C TYR A 298 5.38 -7.30 10.77
N PHE A 299 4.92 -6.27 10.08
CA PHE A 299 5.31 -4.89 10.34
C PHE A 299 4.86 -4.43 11.73
N GLY A 300 3.64 -4.78 12.12
CA GLY A 300 3.16 -4.49 13.47
C GLY A 300 3.98 -5.15 14.57
N LYS A 301 4.46 -6.39 14.34
CA LYS A 301 5.28 -7.14 15.31
C LYS A 301 6.61 -6.48 15.67
N VAL A 302 7.17 -5.68 14.74
CA VAL A 302 8.47 -5.01 14.93
C VAL A 302 8.30 -3.52 15.27
N MET A 303 7.11 -3.11 15.70
CA MET A 303 6.80 -1.74 16.09
C MET A 303 6.36 -1.67 17.55
N GLY A 304 6.74 -0.58 18.21
CA GLY A 304 6.20 -0.17 19.50
C GLY A 304 4.72 0.26 19.41
N ALA A 305 4.19 0.81 20.48
CA ALA A 305 2.87 1.44 20.46
C ALA A 305 2.84 2.65 19.55
N THR A 306 1.67 3.02 19.02
CA THR A 306 1.51 4.14 18.08
C THR A 306 0.54 5.20 18.62
N PRO A 307 0.65 6.46 18.13
CA PRO A 307 -0.15 7.58 18.64
C PRO A 307 -1.68 7.40 18.58
N ASN A 308 -2.18 6.49 17.73
CA ASN A 308 -3.60 6.15 17.64
C ASN A 308 -4.08 5.15 18.72
N GLY A 309 -3.25 4.82 19.70
CA GLY A 309 -3.59 3.90 20.78
C GLY A 309 -3.38 2.40 20.46
N ARG A 310 -2.78 2.06 19.27
CA ARG A 310 -2.38 0.69 18.95
C ARG A 310 -1.25 0.25 19.88
N LEU A 311 -1.38 -0.92 20.46
CA LEU A 311 -0.36 -1.51 21.32
C LEU A 311 0.81 -2.08 20.52
N ALA A 312 1.97 -2.13 21.15
CA ALA A 312 3.18 -2.75 20.58
C ALA A 312 2.91 -4.18 20.10
N GLY A 313 3.52 -4.56 18.97
CA GLY A 313 3.40 -5.90 18.42
C GLY A 313 2.06 -6.25 17.75
N ARG A 314 1.05 -5.41 17.86
CA ARG A 314 -0.23 -5.63 17.15
C ARG A 314 -0.08 -5.28 15.67
N ALA A 315 -0.88 -5.92 14.82
CA ALA A 315 -0.90 -5.61 13.39
C ALA A 315 -1.18 -4.11 13.14
N ILE A 316 -0.60 -3.56 12.10
CA ILE A 316 -1.00 -2.26 11.54
C ILE A 316 -2.16 -2.48 10.57
N SER A 317 -2.76 -1.41 10.04
CA SER A 317 -3.85 -1.52 9.05
C SER A 317 -3.40 -2.18 7.75
N ASP A 318 -4.32 -2.92 7.12
CA ASP A 318 -4.09 -3.63 5.87
C ASP A 318 -4.42 -2.73 4.67
N GLY A 319 -3.48 -2.58 3.73
CA GLY A 319 -3.68 -1.80 2.50
C GLY A 319 -4.25 -0.41 2.77
N THR A 320 -5.42 -0.14 2.21
CA THR A 320 -6.20 1.09 2.42
C THR A 320 -7.28 0.95 3.49
N SER A 321 -7.31 -0.17 4.21
CA SER A 321 -8.34 -0.42 5.22
C SER A 321 -8.17 0.46 6.46
N PRO A 322 -9.27 0.83 7.13
CA PRO A 322 -9.23 1.44 8.46
C PRO A 322 -8.52 0.56 9.49
N SER A 323 -7.97 1.16 10.53
CA SER A 323 -7.29 0.43 11.62
C SER A 323 -8.19 0.13 12.81
N HIS A 324 -9.27 0.84 12.98
CA HIS A 324 -10.28 0.63 14.02
C HIS A 324 -11.64 0.56 13.34
N GLY A 325 -12.58 -0.18 13.95
CA GLY A 325 -13.89 -0.42 13.36
C GLY A 325 -14.49 0.86 12.79
N ALA A 326 -14.61 0.88 11.48
CA ALA A 326 -15.28 1.92 10.71
C ALA A 326 -16.65 1.40 10.28
N ASP A 327 -17.56 2.31 10.05
CA ASP A 327 -18.91 1.99 9.56
C ASP A 327 -18.89 1.49 8.10
#